data_d3a64534c2b9a85c3547b97c0bf3b471
#
_entry.id   d3a64534c2b9a85c3547b97c0bf3b471
#
_cell.length_a   1.000
_cell.length_b   1.000
_cell.length_c   1.000
_cell.angle_alpha   90.00
_cell.angle_beta   90.00
_cell.angle_gamma   90.00
#
_symmetry.space_group_name_H-M   'P 1'
#
loop_
_entity.id
_entity.type
_entity.pdbx_description
1 polymer ?
#
loop_
_entity_poly.entity_id
_entity_poly.type
_entity_poly.pdbx_seq_one_letter_code
_entity_poly.pdbx_strand_id
1 'polypeptide(L)'
;VADRLYDGNPAVQGPTFTRKADSAVGFGKLVEMGAAAGDAKLTAGITAIVLGIAVPNEVVYAKSGTAEYADGDVMTVAALMPGKIFYMYSTTGVAEGAHCSCAAAGIVEPLTVGAGTSSQVVGIALDTIAATAWGRVLVK
;
A
#
# COMPACT_ATOMS: atom_id res chain seq x y z
N VAL A 1 -14.30 0.56 8.84
CA VAL A 1 -13.70 -0.74 8.74
C VAL A 1 -12.33 -0.62 8.11
N ALA A 2 -11.35 -1.18 8.79
CA ALA A 2 -9.94 -1.02 8.41
C ALA A 2 -9.56 -1.75 7.10
N ASP A 3 -10.42 -2.60 6.61
CA ASP A 3 -10.17 -3.43 5.43
C ASP A 3 -10.68 -2.85 4.11
N ARG A 4 -10.99 -1.57 4.09
CA ARG A 4 -11.36 -0.87 2.88
C ARG A 4 -10.11 -0.57 2.07
N LEU A 5 -9.92 -1.25 0.95
CA LEU A 5 -8.65 -1.24 0.24
C LEU A 5 -8.68 -0.43 -1.05
N TYR A 6 -9.82 -0.28 -1.67
CA TYR A 6 -9.98 0.42 -2.93
C TYR A 6 -11.38 0.99 -3.03
N ASP A 7 -11.52 1.99 -3.86
CA ASP A 7 -12.79 2.65 -4.09
C ASP A 7 -13.48 2.01 -5.30
N GLY A 8 -14.64 1.38 -5.05
CA GLY A 8 -15.46 0.82 -6.11
C GLY A 8 -15.23 -0.68 -6.36
N ASN A 9 -15.44 -1.10 -7.59
CA ASN A 9 -15.43 -2.49 -8.02
C ASN A 9 -14.00 -3.06 -8.06
N PRO A 10 -13.75 -4.27 -7.57
CA PRO A 10 -12.46 -4.94 -7.72
C PRO A 10 -11.92 -4.99 -9.15
N ALA A 11 -12.79 -5.01 -10.14
CA ALA A 11 -12.38 -5.02 -11.55
C ALA A 11 -11.57 -3.79 -11.95
N VAL A 12 -11.64 -2.71 -11.20
CA VAL A 12 -10.86 -1.49 -11.49
C VAL A 12 -9.51 -1.44 -10.77
N GLN A 13 -9.16 -2.46 -9.99
CA GLN A 13 -7.85 -2.51 -9.33
C GLN A 13 -6.68 -2.46 -10.31
N GLY A 14 -6.89 -2.92 -11.52
CA GLY A 14 -5.84 -3.06 -12.51
C GLY A 14 -5.11 -4.39 -12.39
N PRO A 15 -3.94 -4.52 -13.03
CA PRO A 15 -3.20 -5.78 -13.02
C PRO A 15 -2.70 -6.15 -11.63
N THR A 16 -2.74 -7.45 -11.35
CA THR A 16 -2.23 -8.01 -10.11
C THR A 16 -1.16 -9.05 -10.42
N PHE A 17 -0.31 -9.30 -9.45
CA PHE A 17 0.68 -10.36 -9.51
C PHE A 17 0.84 -10.95 -8.11
N THR A 18 1.55 -12.07 -8.02
CA THR A 18 1.75 -12.75 -6.76
C THR A 18 3.18 -12.61 -6.27
N ARG A 19 3.34 -12.49 -4.95
CA ARG A 19 4.63 -12.51 -4.27
C ARG A 19 4.45 -13.28 -2.97
N LYS A 20 5.52 -13.84 -2.45
CA LYS A 20 5.52 -14.47 -1.14
C LYS A 20 5.77 -13.40 -0.08
N ALA A 21 4.97 -13.39 0.97
CA ALA A 21 5.15 -12.45 2.06
C ALA A 21 6.40 -12.80 2.87
N ASP A 22 7.31 -11.84 3.03
CA ASP A 22 8.56 -11.99 3.78
C ASP A 22 8.40 -11.59 5.25
N SER A 23 7.22 -11.22 5.64
CA SER A 23 6.79 -10.90 7.01
C SER A 23 5.29 -10.68 6.97
N ALA A 24 4.67 -10.36 8.09
CA ALA A 24 3.25 -10.03 8.10
C ALA A 24 3.00 -8.78 7.25
N VAL A 25 2.04 -8.84 6.34
CA VAL A 25 1.66 -7.74 5.45
C VAL A 25 0.16 -7.54 5.51
N GLY A 26 -0.28 -6.42 6.08
CA GLY A 26 -1.70 -6.08 6.12
C GLY A 26 -2.25 -5.74 4.74
N PHE A 27 -3.52 -6.04 4.52
CA PHE A 27 -4.21 -5.63 3.30
C PHE A 27 -4.25 -4.10 3.23
N GLY A 28 -4.03 -3.56 2.04
CA GLY A 28 -3.98 -2.12 1.83
C GLY A 28 -2.64 -1.47 2.14
N LYS A 29 -1.64 -2.27 2.46
CA LYS A 29 -0.29 -1.76 2.73
C LYS A 29 0.58 -1.83 1.48
N LEU A 30 1.47 -0.86 1.36
CA LEU A 30 2.43 -0.79 0.25
C LEU A 30 3.57 -1.77 0.49
N VAL A 31 4.03 -2.41 -0.56
CA VAL A 31 5.10 -3.41 -0.49
C VAL A 31 6.24 -3.09 -1.42
N GLU A 32 7.42 -3.56 -1.05
CA GLU A 32 8.64 -3.52 -1.84
C GLU A 32 9.24 -4.91 -1.99
N MET A 33 10.32 -5.03 -2.72
CA MET A 33 11.03 -6.30 -2.87
C MET A 33 11.49 -6.81 -1.51
N GLY A 34 11.30 -8.10 -1.25
CA GLY A 34 11.79 -8.75 -0.06
C GLY A 34 13.25 -9.17 -0.17
N ALA A 35 13.76 -9.84 0.87
CA ALA A 35 15.15 -10.26 0.93
C ALA A 35 15.48 -11.38 -0.06
N ALA A 36 14.58 -12.33 -0.26
CA ALA A 36 14.78 -13.43 -1.19
C ALA A 36 14.04 -13.18 -2.51
N ALA A 37 14.50 -13.84 -3.56
CA ALA A 37 13.83 -13.76 -4.86
C ALA A 37 12.37 -14.23 -4.75
N GLY A 38 11.46 -13.46 -5.32
CA GLY A 38 10.04 -13.76 -5.28
C GLY A 38 9.31 -13.27 -4.03
N ASP A 39 10.02 -12.74 -3.05
CA ASP A 39 9.42 -12.22 -1.82
C ASP A 39 9.05 -10.74 -1.96
N ALA A 40 8.15 -10.29 -1.12
CA ALA A 40 7.85 -8.88 -0.92
C ALA A 40 7.56 -8.62 0.55
N LYS A 41 7.80 -7.40 0.99
CA LYS A 41 7.61 -6.98 2.38
C LYS A 41 7.03 -5.57 2.42
N LEU A 42 6.60 -5.13 3.59
CA LEU A 42 6.17 -3.75 3.78
C LEU A 42 7.30 -2.79 3.42
N THR A 43 6.96 -1.64 2.85
CA THR A 43 7.95 -0.62 2.54
C THR A 43 8.71 -0.22 3.81
N ALA A 44 10.03 -0.06 3.70
CA ALA A 44 10.89 0.20 4.85
C ALA A 44 11.04 1.70 5.16
N GLY A 45 10.75 2.56 4.20
CA GLY A 45 10.91 4.00 4.37
C GLY A 45 10.56 4.77 3.12
N ILE A 46 10.86 6.07 3.13
CA ILE A 46 10.49 6.98 2.04
C ILE A 46 11.26 6.74 0.73
N THR A 47 12.37 6.03 0.81
CA THR A 47 13.19 5.72 -0.37
C THR A 47 12.89 4.35 -0.98
N ALA A 48 11.93 3.63 -0.43
CA ALA A 48 11.54 2.33 -0.95
C ALA A 48 11.01 2.43 -2.37
N ILE A 49 11.31 1.42 -3.18
CA ILE A 49 10.72 1.29 -4.51
C ILE A 49 9.45 0.47 -4.36
N VAL A 50 8.31 1.13 -4.49
CA VAL A 50 7.02 0.51 -4.27
C VAL A 50 6.69 -0.42 -5.44
N LEU A 51 6.44 -1.70 -5.15
CA LEU A 51 5.95 -2.66 -6.13
C LEU A 51 4.46 -2.49 -6.38
N GLY A 52 3.72 -2.25 -5.32
CA GLY A 52 2.28 -2.16 -5.37
C GLY A 52 1.67 -2.17 -3.99
N ILE A 53 0.39 -2.50 -3.94
CA ILE A 53 -0.39 -2.56 -2.70
C ILE A 53 -0.91 -3.98 -2.50
N ALA A 54 -0.78 -4.51 -1.29
CA ALA A 54 -1.30 -5.83 -0.96
C ALA A 54 -2.83 -5.79 -0.94
N VAL A 55 -3.46 -6.69 -1.67
CA VAL A 55 -4.92 -6.80 -1.74
C VAL A 55 -5.34 -8.18 -1.27
N PRO A 56 -6.57 -8.33 -0.75
CA PRO A 56 -7.02 -9.63 -0.26
C PRO A 56 -7.05 -10.67 -1.38
N ASN A 57 -6.76 -11.91 -1.02
CA ASN A 57 -7.11 -13.04 -1.84
C ASN A 57 -7.98 -14.02 -1.04
N GLU A 58 -8.85 -14.73 -1.72
CA GLU A 58 -9.84 -15.58 -1.06
C GLU A 58 -9.21 -16.68 -0.21
N VAL A 59 -8.07 -17.19 -0.64
CA VAL A 59 -7.41 -18.32 0.05
C VAL A 59 -6.96 -17.91 1.45
N VAL A 60 -6.28 -16.77 1.56
CA VAL A 60 -5.78 -16.29 2.84
C VAL A 60 -6.91 -15.78 3.72
N TYR A 61 -7.85 -15.04 3.13
CA TYR A 61 -8.98 -14.52 3.88
C TYR A 61 -9.83 -15.64 4.48
N ALA A 62 -10.12 -16.67 3.69
CA ALA A 62 -10.91 -17.82 4.17
C ALA A 62 -10.17 -18.63 5.24
N LYS A 63 -8.84 -18.71 5.14
CA LYS A 63 -8.00 -19.48 6.06
C LYS A 63 -7.88 -18.82 7.43
N SER A 64 -7.62 -17.52 7.45
CA SER A 64 -7.24 -16.82 8.68
C SER A 64 -8.34 -15.95 9.26
N GLY A 65 -9.27 -15.47 8.44
CA GLY A 65 -10.27 -14.49 8.85
C GLY A 65 -9.67 -13.15 9.25
N THR A 66 -8.41 -12.93 8.96
CA THR A 66 -7.70 -11.70 9.30
C THR A 66 -7.45 -10.86 8.05
N ALA A 67 -7.23 -9.58 8.24
CA ALA A 67 -6.97 -8.65 7.15
C ALA A 67 -5.46 -8.51 6.88
N GLU A 68 -4.73 -9.63 6.92
CA GLU A 68 -3.30 -9.63 6.65
C GLU A 68 -2.80 -10.97 6.14
N TYR A 69 -1.67 -10.92 5.45
CA TYR A 69 -0.90 -12.09 5.08
C TYR A 69 0.12 -12.38 6.17
N ALA A 70 0.26 -13.64 6.54
CA ALA A 70 1.32 -14.08 7.44
C ALA A 70 2.62 -14.28 6.66
N ASP A 71 3.74 -14.28 7.36
CA ASP A 71 5.03 -14.63 6.78
C ASP A 71 4.93 -15.99 6.06
N GLY A 72 5.36 -16.03 4.83
CA GLY A 72 5.32 -17.22 3.99
C GLY A 72 4.07 -17.37 3.14
N ASP A 73 3.02 -16.61 3.38
CA ASP A 73 1.81 -16.66 2.56
C ASP A 73 2.07 -16.14 1.15
N VAL A 74 1.37 -16.72 0.19
CA VAL A 74 1.34 -16.17 -1.18
C VAL A 74 0.33 -15.04 -1.18
N MET A 75 0.81 -13.84 -1.44
CA MET A 75 -0.06 -12.66 -1.45
C MET A 75 -0.28 -12.14 -2.86
N THR A 76 -1.42 -11.51 -3.05
CA THR A 76 -1.78 -10.80 -4.27
C THR A 76 -1.42 -9.33 -4.10
N VAL A 77 -0.67 -8.81 -5.06
CA VAL A 77 -0.24 -7.41 -5.09
C VAL A 77 -0.87 -6.74 -6.31
N ALA A 78 -1.57 -5.64 -6.08
CA ALA A 78 -2.09 -4.82 -7.17
C ALA A 78 -1.05 -3.78 -7.56
N ALA A 79 -0.73 -3.69 -8.85
CA ALA A 79 0.18 -2.67 -9.35
C ALA A 79 -0.45 -1.29 -9.19
N LEU A 80 0.37 -0.30 -8.82
CA LEU A 80 -0.09 1.08 -8.70
C LEU A 80 -0.12 1.71 -10.09
N MET A 81 -1.25 1.59 -10.76
CA MET A 81 -1.45 2.17 -12.08
C MET A 81 -1.95 3.61 -11.95
N PRO A 82 -1.39 4.55 -12.72
CA PRO A 82 -1.87 5.94 -12.72
C PRO A 82 -3.38 6.00 -12.98
N GLY A 83 -4.07 6.79 -12.17
CA GLY A 83 -5.51 6.98 -12.28
C GLY A 83 -6.34 6.01 -11.45
N LYS A 84 -5.76 5.00 -10.86
CA LYS A 84 -6.46 4.12 -9.93
C LYS A 84 -6.57 4.75 -8.56
N ILE A 85 -7.59 4.35 -7.81
CA ILE A 85 -7.87 4.89 -6.48
C ILE A 85 -7.84 3.75 -5.48
N PHE A 86 -7.00 3.89 -4.46
CA PHE A 86 -6.91 2.92 -3.38
C PHE A 86 -7.09 3.61 -2.03
N TYR A 87 -7.63 2.88 -1.07
CA TYR A 87 -7.56 3.30 0.33
C TYR A 87 -6.17 2.97 0.87
N MET A 88 -5.51 3.97 1.43
CA MET A 88 -4.18 3.82 2.01
C MET A 88 -4.19 4.38 3.44
N TYR A 89 -3.33 3.82 4.27
CA TYR A 89 -3.23 4.17 5.68
C TYR A 89 -2.13 5.19 5.91
N SER A 90 -2.38 6.14 6.81
CA SER A 90 -1.37 7.09 7.26
C SER A 90 -1.38 7.17 8.78
N THR A 91 -0.21 7.27 9.40
CA THR A 91 -0.10 7.45 10.84
C THR A 91 -0.10 8.91 11.26
N THR A 92 0.43 9.80 10.44
CA THR A 92 0.50 11.23 10.77
C THR A 92 -0.57 12.06 10.09
N GLY A 93 -1.20 11.51 9.07
CA GLY A 93 -2.23 12.20 8.30
C GLY A 93 -1.69 12.88 7.05
N VAL A 94 -2.57 13.07 6.07
CA VAL A 94 -2.26 13.74 4.81
C VAL A 94 -3.42 14.67 4.47
N ALA A 95 -3.13 15.92 4.16
CA ALA A 95 -4.16 16.87 3.75
C ALA A 95 -4.72 16.53 2.37
N GLU A 96 -6.01 16.78 2.18
CA GLU A 96 -6.66 16.64 0.87
C GLU A 96 -5.90 17.44 -0.18
N GLY A 97 -5.64 16.86 -1.32
CA GLY A 97 -4.93 17.48 -2.43
C GLY A 97 -3.40 17.44 -2.31
N ALA A 98 -2.87 16.99 -1.18
CA ALA A 98 -1.42 16.90 -1.00
C ALA A 98 -0.86 15.65 -1.67
N HIS A 99 0.35 15.76 -2.20
CA HIS A 99 1.09 14.60 -2.66
C HIS A 99 1.52 13.76 -1.47
N CYS A 100 1.52 12.45 -1.65
CA CYS A 100 2.01 11.53 -0.63
C CYS A 100 3.07 10.58 -1.19
N SER A 101 3.95 10.16 -0.30
CA SER A 101 4.99 9.19 -0.57
C SER A 101 4.79 7.97 0.34
N CYS A 102 5.48 6.87 0.02
CA CYS A 102 5.52 5.73 0.92
C CYS A 102 6.37 6.05 2.16
N ALA A 103 6.10 5.33 3.22
CA ALA A 103 6.86 5.41 4.46
C ALA A 103 7.04 4.01 5.04
N ALA A 104 7.74 3.91 6.15
CA ALA A 104 7.93 2.63 6.83
C ALA A 104 6.61 1.99 7.21
N ALA A 105 6.56 0.66 7.20
CA ALA A 105 5.39 -0.15 7.51
C ALA A 105 4.26 -0.10 6.46
N GLY A 106 4.59 0.24 5.21
CA GLY A 106 3.65 0.16 4.10
C GLY A 106 2.56 1.23 4.09
N ILE A 107 2.81 2.36 4.71
CA ILE A 107 1.86 3.46 4.83
C ILE A 107 2.23 4.62 3.90
N VAL A 108 1.35 5.60 3.82
CA VAL A 108 1.63 6.86 3.11
C VAL A 108 1.75 8.01 4.10
N GLU A 109 2.60 8.95 3.76
CA GLU A 109 2.82 10.18 4.52
C GLU A 109 2.89 11.35 3.55
N PRO A 110 2.77 12.59 4.03
CA PRO A 110 2.96 13.75 3.17
C PRO A 110 4.34 13.68 2.49
N LEU A 111 4.38 14.04 1.21
CA LEU A 111 5.64 14.04 0.47
C LEU A 111 6.63 15.01 1.13
N THR A 112 7.80 14.50 1.44
CA THR A 112 8.90 15.30 1.98
C THR A 112 9.88 15.61 0.87
N VAL A 113 10.16 16.89 0.67
CA VAL A 113 11.13 17.37 -0.31
C VAL A 113 12.25 18.05 0.44
N GLY A 114 13.49 17.66 0.15
CA GLY A 114 14.66 18.25 0.79
C GLY A 114 15.96 17.83 0.13
N ALA A 115 17.03 18.53 0.43
CA ALA A 115 18.35 18.21 -0.11
C ALA A 115 18.76 16.81 0.36
N GLY A 116 19.17 15.96 -0.59
CA GLY A 116 19.57 14.59 -0.30
C GLY A 116 18.41 13.63 -0.04
N THR A 117 17.17 14.09 -0.12
CA THR A 117 15.99 13.24 0.05
C THR A 117 15.47 12.85 -1.31
N SER A 118 15.33 11.55 -1.55
CA SER A 118 14.70 11.00 -2.74
C SER A 118 13.51 10.18 -2.29
N SER A 119 12.31 10.64 -2.62
CA SER A 119 11.09 9.91 -2.31
C SER A 119 10.24 9.78 -3.55
N GLN A 120 9.55 8.67 -3.66
CA GLN A 120 8.64 8.40 -4.76
C GLN A 120 7.27 8.96 -4.44
N VAL A 121 6.71 9.74 -5.36
CA VAL A 121 5.33 10.17 -5.26
C VAL A 121 4.43 8.97 -5.54
N VAL A 122 3.65 8.56 -4.56
CA VAL A 122 2.67 7.49 -4.70
C VAL A 122 1.41 8.03 -5.35
N GLY A 123 0.94 9.19 -4.91
CA GLY A 123 -0.28 9.77 -5.43
C GLY A 123 -0.67 11.07 -4.74
N ILE A 124 -1.93 11.42 -4.91
CA ILE A 124 -2.54 12.60 -4.31
C ILE A 124 -3.68 12.14 -3.41
N ALA A 125 -3.73 12.64 -2.20
CA ALA A 125 -4.82 12.36 -1.28
C ALA A 125 -6.12 12.99 -1.81
N LEU A 126 -7.14 12.16 -2.03
CA LEU A 126 -8.46 12.64 -2.46
C LEU A 126 -9.31 13.09 -1.28
N ASP A 127 -8.98 12.61 -0.09
CA ASP A 127 -9.64 13.00 1.15
C ASP A 127 -8.58 13.53 2.11
N THR A 128 -9.00 14.30 3.10
CA THR A 128 -8.13 14.55 4.25
C THR A 128 -8.01 13.25 5.03
N ILE A 129 -6.82 12.69 5.07
CA ILE A 129 -6.55 11.47 5.83
C ILE A 129 -6.11 11.89 7.23
N ALA A 130 -6.94 11.60 8.21
CA ALA A 130 -6.60 11.90 9.60
C ALA A 130 -5.44 11.02 10.09
N ALA A 131 -4.79 11.43 11.15
CA ALA A 131 -3.77 10.60 11.78
C ALA A 131 -4.37 9.24 12.17
N THR A 132 -3.62 8.18 11.92
CA THR A 132 -4.04 6.79 12.18
C THR A 132 -5.35 6.41 11.50
N ALA A 133 -5.53 6.81 10.25
CA ALA A 133 -6.75 6.56 9.48
C ALA A 133 -6.44 6.13 8.05
N TRP A 134 -7.47 5.64 7.40
CA TRP A 134 -7.48 5.29 5.98
C TRP A 134 -8.13 6.42 5.18
N GLY A 135 -7.66 6.64 3.98
CA GLY A 135 -8.27 7.58 3.06
C GLY A 135 -7.93 7.23 1.62
N ARG A 136 -8.66 7.82 0.69
CA ARG A 136 -8.49 7.55 -0.72
C ARG A 136 -7.29 8.29 -1.27
N VAL A 137 -6.50 7.58 -2.06
CA VAL A 137 -5.33 8.13 -2.76
C VAL A 137 -5.47 7.84 -4.24
N LEU A 138 -5.38 8.89 -5.05
CA LEU A 138 -5.33 8.77 -6.51
C LEU A 138 -3.88 8.52 -6.91
N VAL A 139 -3.61 7.38 -7.52
CA VAL A 139 -2.27 7.01 -7.96
C VAL A 139 -1.82 7.90 -9.11
N LYS A 140 -0.64 8.39 -9.01
CA LYS A 140 0.00 9.22 -10.02
C LYS A 140 1.01 8.47 -10.86
#